data_d82f8cf3b562caa35f20b1ea020d2e71
#
_entry.id   d82f8cf3b562caa35f20b1ea020d2e71
#
_cell.length_a   1.000
_cell.length_b   1.000
_cell.length_c   1.000
_cell.angle_alpha   90.00
_cell.angle_beta   90.00
_cell.angle_gamma   90.00
#
_symmetry.space_group_name_H-M   'P 1'
#
loop_
_entity.id
_entity.type
_entity.pdbx_description
1 polymer ?
#
loop_
_entity_poly.entity_id
_entity_poly.type
_entity_poly.pdbx_seq_one_letter_code
_entity_poly.pdbx_strand_id
1 'polypeptide(L)'
;MNIQFFKKYSASATLLMTALWIFFTGCHENKRGDLDTPKKGTIHISVDESFKPVIDSQIKVFEALNPQAKIIADYKPEAECFKDLAKDSTRMIIVTRGLTAKEEQYYRDTLSYSPTWSKVANDAIAVIVNNEAPDSAFLMSAIRGILDGSTGDKQIAVFDGLTATSTIRYAIDSILKGKPFDSKKVFAAKNSLGVIDYVSKNKNALGFIGVSWIGNPEDTAQLSFLTKVKIAALQCTCSDQTFVKPYQANIVTKRYPLVRGLYYILKENYNGLGSGFANFLEYEKGQLIFRRAYLGPAKMNFNIRTATLNSK
;
A
#
# COMPACT_ATOMS: atom_id res chain seq x y z
N MET A 1 27.98 -6.97 -86.06
CA MET A 1 27.43 -7.89 -85.08
C MET A 1 27.16 -7.16 -83.77
N ASN A 2 25.91 -7.18 -83.33
CA ASN A 2 25.14 -6.23 -82.57
C ASN A 2 25.68 -5.79 -81.18
N ILE A 3 26.20 -4.58 -81.09
CA ILE A 3 26.54 -3.88 -79.85
C ILE A 3 25.26 -3.30 -79.16
N GLN A 4 24.14 -3.26 -79.82
CA GLN A 4 22.86 -2.76 -79.23
C GLN A 4 22.15 -3.79 -78.32
N PHE A 5 22.44 -5.10 -78.44
CA PHE A 5 21.79 -6.11 -77.66
C PHE A 5 22.32 -6.18 -76.19
N PHE A 6 23.59 -5.86 -75.98
CA PHE A 6 24.19 -5.84 -74.66
C PHE A 6 23.78 -4.67 -73.78
N LYS A 7 23.42 -3.50 -74.37
CA LYS A 7 22.97 -2.35 -73.62
C LYS A 7 21.58 -2.46 -73.03
N LYS A 8 20.69 -3.28 -73.63
CA LYS A 8 19.33 -3.48 -73.15
C LYS A 8 19.25 -4.40 -71.94
N TYR A 9 20.12 -5.39 -71.84
CA TYR A 9 20.15 -6.32 -70.67
C TYR A 9 20.93 -5.76 -69.49
N SER A 10 21.92 -4.92 -69.71
CA SER A 10 22.66 -4.22 -68.68
C SER A 10 21.78 -3.22 -67.89
N ALA A 11 20.89 -2.49 -68.56
CA ALA A 11 19.97 -1.54 -67.91
C ALA A 11 18.88 -2.24 -67.08
N SER A 12 18.39 -3.41 -67.54
CA SER A 12 17.39 -4.19 -66.83
C SER A 12 17.99 -4.94 -65.61
N ALA A 13 19.23 -5.40 -65.70
CA ALA A 13 19.92 -6.06 -64.58
C ALA A 13 20.28 -5.08 -63.45
N THR A 14 20.71 -3.83 -63.83
CA THR A 14 20.95 -2.75 -62.82
C THR A 14 19.68 -2.30 -62.16
N LEU A 15 18.53 -2.20 -62.86
CA LEU A 15 17.24 -1.83 -62.28
C LEU A 15 16.70 -2.89 -61.34
N LEU A 16 16.90 -4.18 -61.63
CA LEU A 16 16.54 -5.29 -60.75
C LEU A 16 17.43 -5.36 -59.51
N MET A 17 18.71 -5.05 -59.62
CA MET A 17 19.65 -5.04 -58.48
C MET A 17 19.39 -3.85 -57.54
N THR A 18 19.02 -2.69 -58.03
CA THR A 18 18.62 -1.52 -57.21
C THR A 18 17.27 -1.75 -56.52
N ALA A 19 16.31 -2.42 -57.17
CA ALA A 19 15.03 -2.77 -56.55
C ALA A 19 15.21 -3.81 -55.43
N LEU A 20 16.14 -4.74 -55.54
CA LEU A 20 16.45 -5.73 -54.50
C LEU A 20 17.12 -5.08 -53.28
N TRP A 21 17.89 -4.02 -53.43
CA TRP A 21 18.53 -3.29 -52.31
C TRP A 21 17.54 -2.47 -51.48
N ILE A 22 16.43 -2.03 -52.06
CA ILE A 22 15.38 -1.28 -51.35
C ILE A 22 14.58 -2.20 -50.41
N PHE A 23 14.50 -3.49 -50.71
CA PHE A 23 13.83 -4.46 -49.80
C PHE A 23 14.65 -4.83 -48.59
N PHE A 24 15.96 -4.57 -48.55
CA PHE A 24 16.80 -4.88 -47.37
C PHE A 24 16.92 -3.74 -46.37
N THR A 25 16.46 -2.53 -46.66
CA THR A 25 16.49 -1.39 -45.74
C THR A 25 15.22 -1.25 -44.88
N GLY A 26 14.30 -2.22 -44.97
CA GLY A 26 12.98 -2.18 -44.33
C GLY A 26 12.89 -2.86 -42.96
N CYS A 27 13.99 -3.37 -42.37
CA CYS A 27 13.99 -3.70 -40.95
C CYS A 27 14.15 -2.43 -40.13
N HIS A 28 13.08 -1.65 -40.00
CA HIS A 28 12.92 -0.77 -38.89
C HIS A 28 12.77 -1.70 -37.66
N GLU A 29 13.88 -1.98 -36.97
CA GLU A 29 13.79 -2.39 -35.59
C GLU A 29 12.98 -1.29 -34.88
N ASN A 30 11.69 -1.55 -34.70
CA ASN A 30 11.00 -0.93 -33.59
C ASN A 30 11.87 -1.28 -32.38
N LYS A 31 12.68 -0.33 -31.92
CA LYS A 31 13.26 -0.36 -30.59
C LYS A 31 12.08 -0.48 -29.66
N ARG A 32 11.63 -1.67 -29.38
CA ARG A 32 10.92 -1.96 -28.14
C ARG A 32 11.89 -1.42 -27.11
N GLY A 33 11.55 -0.24 -26.51
CA GLY A 33 12.37 0.33 -25.47
C GLY A 33 12.74 -0.82 -24.55
N ASP A 34 14.02 -0.93 -24.17
CA ASP A 34 14.51 -2.04 -23.35
C ASP A 34 13.50 -2.29 -22.23
N LEU A 35 12.80 -3.41 -22.29
CA LEU A 35 11.84 -3.79 -21.26
C LEU A 35 12.61 -3.76 -19.95
N ASP A 36 12.06 -3.13 -18.95
CA ASP A 36 12.64 -3.16 -17.62
C ASP A 36 12.75 -4.62 -17.13
N THR A 37 13.63 -4.85 -16.20
CA THR A 37 13.87 -6.14 -15.57
C THR A 37 13.56 -6.06 -14.08
N PRO A 38 13.52 -7.18 -13.34
CA PRO A 38 13.27 -7.17 -11.91
C PRO A 38 14.22 -6.29 -11.08
N LYS A 39 15.35 -5.86 -11.66
CA LYS A 39 16.41 -5.12 -10.97
C LYS A 39 16.81 -3.81 -11.67
N LYS A 40 16.18 -3.49 -12.81
CA LYS A 40 16.54 -2.33 -13.63
C LYS A 40 15.31 -1.72 -14.28
N GLY A 41 15.22 -0.39 -14.30
CA GLY A 41 14.16 0.38 -14.95
C GLY A 41 13.51 1.39 -14.01
N THR A 42 12.41 1.98 -14.46
CA THR A 42 11.60 2.92 -13.67
C THR A 42 10.14 2.53 -13.77
N ILE A 43 9.46 2.46 -12.63
CA ILE A 43 8.01 2.23 -12.55
C ILE A 43 7.32 3.26 -11.66
N HIS A 44 6.07 3.56 -11.99
CA HIS A 44 5.16 4.31 -11.14
C HIS A 44 4.24 3.35 -10.39
N ILE A 45 4.09 3.58 -9.09
CA ILE A 45 3.17 2.85 -8.23
C ILE A 45 2.29 3.83 -7.48
N SER A 46 1.03 3.46 -7.20
CA SER A 46 0.15 4.22 -6.33
C SER A 46 -0.03 3.51 -4.99
N VAL A 47 0.14 4.23 -3.91
CA VAL A 47 0.19 3.67 -2.56
C VAL A 47 -0.81 4.39 -1.67
N ASP A 48 -1.60 3.63 -0.93
CA ASP A 48 -2.44 4.19 0.14
C ASP A 48 -1.55 4.94 1.14
N GLU A 49 -1.90 6.20 1.39
CA GLU A 49 -1.12 7.14 2.22
C GLU A 49 -0.86 6.58 3.63
N SER A 50 -1.78 5.77 4.16
CA SER A 50 -1.63 5.12 5.46
C SER A 50 -0.33 4.30 5.59
N PHE A 51 0.27 3.87 4.47
CA PHE A 51 1.48 3.03 4.44
C PHE A 51 2.74 3.78 4.03
N LYS A 52 2.66 5.10 3.84
CA LYS A 52 3.81 5.88 3.37
C LYS A 52 5.11 5.59 4.12
N PRO A 53 5.19 5.61 5.47
CA PRO A 53 6.46 5.42 6.16
C PRO A 53 7.11 4.06 5.90
N VAL A 54 6.31 2.99 5.88
CA VAL A 54 6.83 1.63 5.68
C VAL A 54 7.18 1.38 4.22
N ILE A 55 6.42 1.92 3.27
CA ILE A 55 6.70 1.73 1.84
C ILE A 55 7.89 2.57 1.39
N ASP A 56 8.08 3.79 1.91
CA ASP A 56 9.30 4.57 1.69
C ASP A 56 10.55 3.77 2.15
N SER A 57 10.45 3.08 3.30
CA SER A 57 11.52 2.21 3.80
C SER A 57 11.78 1.00 2.89
N GLN A 58 10.72 0.39 2.36
CA GLN A 58 10.81 -0.73 1.40
C GLN A 58 11.50 -0.29 0.11
N ILE A 59 11.07 0.83 -0.48
CA ILE A 59 11.63 1.39 -1.71
C ILE A 59 13.11 1.74 -1.50
N LYS A 60 13.44 2.43 -0.42
CA LYS A 60 14.82 2.81 -0.10
C LYS A 60 15.76 1.60 -0.07
N VAL A 61 15.36 0.53 0.58
CA VAL A 61 16.20 -0.68 0.67
C VAL A 61 16.23 -1.42 -0.68
N PHE A 62 15.11 -1.52 -1.39
CA PHE A 62 15.06 -2.16 -2.70
C PHE A 62 15.97 -1.45 -3.72
N GLU A 63 15.90 -0.11 -3.81
CA GLU A 63 16.74 0.70 -4.70
C GLU A 63 18.23 0.62 -4.31
N ALA A 64 18.54 0.60 -3.01
CA ALA A 64 19.92 0.42 -2.54
C ALA A 64 20.52 -0.94 -2.95
N LEU A 65 19.70 -1.98 -3.00
CA LEU A 65 20.09 -3.32 -3.47
C LEU A 65 20.13 -3.45 -4.99
N ASN A 66 19.43 -2.58 -5.70
CA ASN A 66 19.28 -2.57 -7.15
C ASN A 66 19.51 -1.14 -7.70
N PRO A 67 20.76 -0.67 -7.83
CA PRO A 67 21.05 0.73 -8.14
C PRO A 67 20.55 1.23 -9.51
N GLN A 68 20.16 0.31 -10.39
CA GLN A 68 19.54 0.63 -11.68
C GLN A 68 18.00 0.62 -11.66
N ALA A 69 17.39 0.37 -10.51
CA ALA A 69 15.95 0.40 -10.31
C ALA A 69 15.51 1.72 -9.70
N LYS A 70 14.39 2.25 -10.19
CA LYS A 70 13.73 3.44 -9.65
C LYS A 70 12.24 3.19 -9.48
N ILE A 71 11.72 3.36 -8.27
CA ILE A 71 10.30 3.26 -7.95
C ILE A 71 9.79 4.64 -7.56
N ILE A 72 8.83 5.15 -8.33
CA ILE A 72 8.17 6.44 -8.08
C ILE A 72 6.81 6.12 -7.45
N ALA A 73 6.67 6.44 -6.16
CA ALA A 73 5.45 6.19 -5.41
C ALA A 73 4.62 7.46 -5.26
N ASP A 74 3.36 7.39 -5.68
CA ASP A 74 2.35 8.41 -5.46
C ASP A 74 1.47 8.01 -4.28
N TYR A 75 1.54 8.76 -3.18
CA TYR A 75 0.75 8.52 -1.98
C TYR A 75 -0.58 9.26 -2.04
N LYS A 76 -1.67 8.50 -1.94
CA LYS A 76 -3.03 9.03 -2.09
C LYS A 76 -4.08 8.14 -1.40
N PRO A 77 -5.35 8.57 -1.31
CA PRO A 77 -6.43 7.75 -0.77
C PRO A 77 -6.59 6.43 -1.54
N GLU A 78 -6.95 5.34 -0.85
CA GLU A 78 -7.07 3.99 -1.42
C GLU A 78 -7.92 3.94 -2.70
N ALA A 79 -9.06 4.63 -2.72
CA ALA A 79 -9.94 4.64 -3.90
C ALA A 79 -9.28 5.27 -5.14
N GLU A 80 -8.38 6.25 -4.94
CA GLU A 80 -7.59 6.85 -6.02
C GLU A 80 -6.51 5.87 -6.53
N CYS A 81 -5.93 5.05 -5.64
CA CYS A 81 -5.01 3.99 -6.05
C CYS A 81 -5.71 2.98 -7.00
N PHE A 82 -6.94 2.57 -6.69
CA PHE A 82 -7.70 1.69 -7.58
C PHE A 82 -8.04 2.34 -8.93
N LYS A 83 -8.33 3.65 -8.96
CA LYS A 83 -8.50 4.39 -10.23
C LYS A 83 -7.20 4.43 -11.05
N ASP A 84 -6.05 4.57 -10.37
CA ASP A 84 -4.76 4.57 -11.03
C ASP A 84 -4.39 3.20 -11.60
N LEU A 85 -4.79 2.10 -10.96
CA LEU A 85 -4.56 0.76 -11.50
C LEU A 85 -5.17 0.56 -12.90
N ALA A 86 -6.26 1.29 -13.23
CA ALA A 86 -6.85 1.26 -14.55
C ALA A 86 -6.01 2.03 -15.61
N LYS A 87 -5.06 2.89 -15.20
CA LYS A 87 -4.20 3.66 -16.10
C LYS A 87 -2.98 2.85 -16.53
N ASP A 88 -2.54 3.01 -17.77
CA ASP A 88 -1.35 2.31 -18.29
C ASP A 88 -0.05 2.73 -17.61
N SER A 89 0.02 3.97 -17.11
CA SER A 89 1.19 4.52 -16.42
C SER A 89 1.45 3.85 -15.05
N THR A 90 0.43 3.27 -14.40
CA THR A 90 0.54 2.65 -13.07
C THR A 90 0.59 1.14 -13.20
N ARG A 91 1.70 0.54 -12.79
CA ARG A 91 1.89 -0.91 -12.87
C ARG A 91 1.53 -1.64 -11.58
N MET A 92 1.64 -0.98 -10.44
CA MET A 92 1.36 -1.59 -9.14
C MET A 92 0.61 -0.60 -8.25
N ILE A 93 -0.29 -1.13 -7.44
CA ILE A 93 -0.84 -0.39 -6.31
C ILE A 93 -0.61 -1.14 -5.00
N ILE A 94 -0.52 -0.40 -3.90
CA ILE A 94 -0.38 -0.97 -2.54
C ILE A 94 -1.53 -0.43 -1.69
N VAL A 95 -2.40 -1.34 -1.24
CA VAL A 95 -3.73 -1.05 -0.70
C VAL A 95 -4.11 -2.05 0.41
N THR A 96 -5.29 -1.89 1.02
CA THR A 96 -5.71 -2.72 2.17
C THR A 96 -6.56 -3.94 1.81
N ARG A 97 -6.82 -4.19 0.52
CA ARG A 97 -7.55 -5.35 0.02
C ARG A 97 -7.04 -5.83 -1.32
N GLY A 98 -7.30 -7.07 -1.67
CA GLY A 98 -7.12 -7.60 -3.02
C GLY A 98 -8.25 -7.16 -3.97
N LEU A 99 -8.20 -7.64 -5.20
CA LEU A 99 -9.27 -7.45 -6.18
C LEU A 99 -10.51 -8.25 -5.78
N THR A 100 -11.67 -7.69 -6.03
CA THR A 100 -12.95 -8.42 -5.99
C THR A 100 -13.11 -9.26 -7.26
N ALA A 101 -13.98 -10.27 -7.23
CA ALA A 101 -14.27 -11.12 -8.40
C ALA A 101 -14.73 -10.28 -9.62
N LYS A 102 -15.47 -9.19 -9.40
CA LYS A 102 -15.90 -8.28 -10.47
C LYS A 102 -14.72 -7.49 -11.06
N GLU A 103 -13.80 -7.03 -10.23
CA GLU A 103 -12.58 -6.32 -10.67
C GLU A 103 -11.65 -7.27 -11.42
N GLU A 104 -11.46 -8.51 -10.94
CA GLU A 104 -10.68 -9.51 -11.65
C GLU A 104 -11.30 -9.85 -13.03
N GLN A 105 -12.63 -9.98 -13.09
CA GLN A 105 -13.31 -10.22 -14.37
C GLN A 105 -13.13 -9.04 -15.32
N TYR A 106 -13.29 -7.80 -14.85
CA TYR A 106 -13.04 -6.60 -15.64
C TYR A 106 -11.62 -6.58 -16.26
N TYR A 107 -10.61 -6.93 -15.48
CA TYR A 107 -9.23 -6.98 -16.00
C TYR A 107 -9.02 -8.13 -16.97
N ARG A 108 -9.59 -9.31 -16.75
CA ARG A 108 -9.57 -10.41 -17.72
C ARG A 108 -10.19 -10.00 -19.06
N ASP A 109 -11.30 -9.30 -19.02
CA ASP A 109 -11.99 -8.86 -20.24
C ASP A 109 -11.25 -7.73 -20.96
N THR A 110 -10.57 -6.85 -20.22
CA THR A 110 -9.90 -5.66 -20.77
C THR A 110 -8.44 -5.94 -21.18
N LEU A 111 -7.71 -6.69 -20.36
CA LEU A 111 -6.27 -6.93 -20.53
C LEU A 111 -5.94 -8.34 -21.02
N SER A 112 -6.94 -9.24 -21.12
CA SER A 112 -6.78 -10.68 -21.38
C SER A 112 -6.00 -11.44 -20.29
N TYR A 113 -5.75 -10.82 -19.14
CA TYR A 113 -5.19 -11.44 -17.93
C TYR A 113 -5.71 -10.72 -16.66
N SER A 114 -5.62 -11.36 -15.52
CA SER A 114 -5.91 -10.72 -14.23
C SER A 114 -4.61 -10.25 -13.57
N PRO A 115 -4.56 -9.02 -13.02
CA PRO A 115 -3.45 -8.58 -12.20
C PRO A 115 -3.18 -9.57 -11.06
N THR A 116 -1.91 -9.84 -10.76
CA THR A 116 -1.54 -10.66 -9.61
C THR A 116 -1.58 -9.82 -8.34
N TRP A 117 -2.03 -10.42 -7.24
CA TRP A 117 -2.04 -9.73 -5.96
C TRP A 117 -1.78 -10.69 -4.80
N SER A 118 -1.21 -10.16 -3.74
CA SER A 118 -0.91 -10.95 -2.56
C SER A 118 -0.89 -10.07 -1.30
N LYS A 119 -1.23 -10.69 -0.17
CA LYS A 119 -1.08 -10.05 1.13
C LYS A 119 0.38 -10.14 1.58
N VAL A 120 0.99 -8.98 1.90
CA VAL A 120 2.38 -8.87 2.33
C VAL A 120 2.54 -8.60 3.82
N ALA A 121 1.52 -7.98 4.45
CA ALA A 121 1.55 -7.75 5.90
C ALA A 121 0.13 -7.67 6.48
N ASN A 122 0.03 -7.76 7.81
CA ASN A 122 -1.11 -7.31 8.58
C ASN A 122 -0.77 -5.95 9.20
N ASP A 123 -1.60 -4.96 8.94
CA ASP A 123 -1.56 -3.62 9.51
C ASP A 123 -2.64 -3.50 10.59
N ALA A 124 -2.61 -2.42 11.34
CA ALA A 124 -3.66 -2.02 12.24
C ALA A 124 -3.96 -0.52 12.14
N ILE A 125 -5.21 -0.15 12.37
CA ILE A 125 -5.58 1.24 12.59
C ILE A 125 -5.33 1.55 14.07
N ALA A 126 -4.30 2.36 14.34
CA ALA A 126 -4.04 2.87 15.67
C ALA A 126 -5.03 3.98 16.01
N VAL A 127 -5.65 3.88 17.17
CA VAL A 127 -6.41 5.00 17.75
C VAL A 127 -5.44 5.80 18.62
N ILE A 128 -5.31 7.10 18.34
CA ILE A 128 -4.45 8.01 19.10
C ILE A 128 -5.27 9.09 19.80
N VAL A 129 -4.81 9.48 20.96
CA VAL A 129 -5.40 10.55 21.77
C VAL A 129 -4.32 11.53 22.23
N ASN A 130 -4.72 12.74 22.60
CA ASN A 130 -3.80 13.69 23.20
C ASN A 130 -3.13 13.12 24.46
N ASN A 131 -1.87 13.47 24.73
CA ASN A 131 -1.16 12.99 25.93
C ASN A 131 -1.86 13.39 27.23
N GLU A 132 -2.57 14.52 27.25
CA GLU A 132 -3.34 15.00 28.41
C GLU A 132 -4.82 14.57 28.38
N ALA A 133 -5.24 13.74 27.40
CA ALA A 133 -6.60 13.20 27.37
C ALA A 133 -6.86 12.37 28.63
N PRO A 134 -8.03 12.49 29.28
CA PRO A 134 -8.36 11.76 30.48
C PRO A 134 -8.43 10.25 30.23
N ASP A 135 -8.95 9.86 29.05
CA ASP A 135 -9.12 8.48 28.67
C ASP A 135 -8.10 8.05 27.62
N SER A 136 -7.63 6.83 27.74
CA SER A 136 -6.71 6.19 26.79
C SER A 136 -7.00 4.69 26.60
N ALA A 137 -8.14 4.24 27.10
CA ALA A 137 -8.63 2.87 26.93
C ALA A 137 -10.12 2.90 26.55
N PHE A 138 -10.52 2.25 25.45
CA PHE A 138 -11.86 2.35 24.91
C PHE A 138 -12.46 0.98 24.62
N LEU A 139 -13.72 0.81 25.03
CA LEU A 139 -14.56 -0.30 24.56
C LEU A 139 -14.86 -0.10 23.08
N MET A 140 -14.99 -1.19 22.33
CA MET A 140 -15.39 -1.10 20.91
C MET A 140 -16.80 -0.54 20.71
N SER A 141 -17.69 -0.70 21.70
CA SER A 141 -19.00 -0.06 21.71
C SER A 141 -18.90 1.46 21.88
N ALA A 142 -17.97 1.96 22.70
CA ALA A 142 -17.72 3.39 22.86
C ALA A 142 -17.16 4.01 21.55
N ILE A 143 -16.19 3.34 20.91
CA ILE A 143 -15.67 3.77 19.60
C ILE A 143 -16.81 3.86 18.58
N ARG A 144 -17.67 2.83 18.52
CA ARG A 144 -18.84 2.85 17.62
C ARG A 144 -19.77 4.00 17.91
N GLY A 145 -20.08 4.22 19.20
CA GLY A 145 -20.99 5.29 19.64
C GLY A 145 -20.46 6.70 19.35
N ILE A 146 -19.13 6.90 19.39
CA ILE A 146 -18.50 8.16 18.96
C ILE A 146 -18.67 8.33 17.45
N LEU A 147 -18.50 7.27 16.65
CA LEU A 147 -18.57 7.35 15.20
C LEU A 147 -20.00 7.53 14.67
N ASP A 148 -21.01 6.92 15.29
CA ASP A 148 -22.42 6.99 14.87
C ASP A 148 -23.24 8.04 15.66
N GLY A 149 -22.59 8.75 16.62
CA GLY A 149 -23.24 9.78 17.42
C GLY A 149 -24.19 9.26 18.49
N SER A 150 -24.28 7.94 18.71
CA SER A 150 -25.21 7.35 19.69
C SER A 150 -24.78 7.57 21.15
N THR A 151 -23.53 7.92 21.41
CA THR A 151 -23.06 8.37 22.73
C THR A 151 -23.12 9.88 22.80
N GLY A 152 -23.64 10.40 23.92
CA GLY A 152 -23.68 11.86 24.19
C GLY A 152 -22.31 12.48 24.50
N ASP A 153 -21.21 11.72 24.33
CA ASP A 153 -19.85 12.13 24.68
C ASP A 153 -19.39 13.37 23.91
N LYS A 154 -18.53 14.17 24.53
CA LYS A 154 -17.90 15.33 23.88
C LYS A 154 -16.78 14.94 22.92
N GLN A 155 -16.43 13.65 22.83
CA GLN A 155 -15.37 13.15 21.99
C GLN A 155 -15.75 13.21 20.50
N ILE A 156 -14.73 13.45 19.68
CA ILE A 156 -14.83 13.49 18.21
C ILE A 156 -13.81 12.56 17.59
N ALA A 157 -14.13 12.01 16.42
CA ALA A 157 -13.23 11.19 15.64
C ALA A 157 -12.60 11.99 14.50
N VAL A 158 -11.31 11.79 14.26
CA VAL A 158 -10.54 12.46 13.20
C VAL A 158 -9.86 11.43 12.31
N PHE A 159 -10.13 11.51 11.02
CA PHE A 159 -9.59 10.63 9.99
C PHE A 159 -8.73 11.40 8.98
N ASP A 160 -7.94 10.67 8.20
CA ASP A 160 -7.10 11.15 7.10
C ASP A 160 -7.87 11.48 5.81
N GLY A 161 -9.07 11.98 5.93
CA GLY A 161 -10.04 12.32 4.87
C GLY A 161 -11.45 11.91 5.28
N LEU A 162 -12.50 12.43 4.60
CA LEU A 162 -13.90 12.04 4.84
C LEU A 162 -14.39 10.96 3.90
N THR A 163 -13.73 10.77 2.77
CA THR A 163 -14.11 9.80 1.75
C THR A 163 -12.87 9.20 1.11
N ALA A 164 -13.02 8.02 0.50
CA ALA A 164 -12.01 7.40 -0.35
C ALA A 164 -10.76 6.83 0.36
N THR A 165 -10.56 7.05 1.67
CA THR A 165 -9.43 6.47 2.41
C THR A 165 -9.74 5.07 2.92
N SER A 166 -8.71 4.26 3.11
CA SER A 166 -8.86 2.89 3.63
C SER A 166 -9.29 2.86 5.10
N THR A 167 -8.87 3.86 5.89
CA THR A 167 -9.28 4.02 7.30
C THR A 167 -10.76 4.29 7.43
N ILE A 168 -11.30 5.17 6.59
CA ILE A 168 -12.75 5.46 6.50
C ILE A 168 -13.54 4.22 6.06
N ARG A 169 -13.12 3.58 4.96
CA ARG A 169 -13.77 2.37 4.48
C ARG A 169 -13.80 1.28 5.56
N TYR A 170 -12.66 1.04 6.21
CA TYR A 170 -12.58 0.07 7.30
C TYR A 170 -13.53 0.42 8.47
N ALA A 171 -13.60 1.69 8.85
CA ALA A 171 -14.49 2.11 9.94
C ALA A 171 -15.97 1.89 9.59
N ILE A 172 -16.39 2.24 8.36
CA ILE A 172 -17.76 2.00 7.91
C ILE A 172 -18.05 0.49 7.85
N ASP A 173 -17.20 -0.30 7.20
CA ASP A 173 -17.46 -1.71 6.96
C ASP A 173 -17.35 -2.56 8.25
N SER A 174 -16.28 -2.32 9.04
CA SER A 174 -15.93 -3.20 10.15
C SER A 174 -16.46 -2.72 11.50
N ILE A 175 -16.49 -1.41 11.76
CA ILE A 175 -16.95 -0.86 13.04
C ILE A 175 -18.45 -0.56 12.98
N LEU A 176 -18.90 0.19 11.96
CA LEU A 176 -20.29 0.64 11.84
C LEU A 176 -21.20 -0.36 11.10
N LYS A 177 -20.62 -1.43 10.50
CA LYS A 177 -21.36 -2.45 9.76
C LYS A 177 -22.22 -1.86 8.64
N GLY A 178 -21.64 -0.94 7.87
CA GLY A 178 -22.28 -0.26 6.74
C GLY A 178 -23.12 0.96 7.09
N LYS A 179 -23.24 1.33 8.38
CA LYS A 179 -23.94 2.54 8.78
C LYS A 179 -23.09 3.79 8.51
N PRO A 180 -23.73 4.94 8.22
CA PRO A 180 -23.02 6.20 8.02
C PRO A 180 -22.44 6.74 9.35
N PHE A 181 -21.45 7.63 9.23
CA PHE A 181 -20.97 8.43 10.35
C PHE A 181 -21.95 9.51 10.76
N ASP A 182 -21.88 9.92 12.04
CA ASP A 182 -22.45 11.20 12.46
C ASP A 182 -21.54 12.34 11.99
N SER A 183 -22.04 13.18 11.10
CA SER A 183 -21.31 14.33 10.53
C SER A 183 -20.91 15.40 11.56
N LYS A 184 -21.52 15.40 12.76
CA LYS A 184 -21.15 16.29 13.86
C LYS A 184 -20.00 15.76 14.71
N LYS A 185 -19.70 14.48 14.59
CA LYS A 185 -18.70 13.77 15.41
C LYS A 185 -17.47 13.36 14.65
N VAL A 186 -17.55 13.24 13.31
CA VAL A 186 -16.45 12.76 12.48
C VAL A 186 -15.89 13.91 11.62
N PHE A 187 -14.59 14.14 11.76
CA PHE A 187 -13.86 15.23 11.10
C PHE A 187 -12.77 14.63 10.19
N ALA A 188 -12.39 15.41 9.17
CA ALA A 188 -11.30 15.08 8.27
C ALA A 188 -10.09 15.97 8.54
N ALA A 189 -8.93 15.34 8.61
CA ALA A 189 -7.64 15.99 8.40
C ALA A 189 -7.17 15.73 6.96
N LYS A 190 -6.19 16.48 6.49
CA LYS A 190 -5.67 16.34 5.13
C LYS A 190 -5.02 14.97 4.87
N ASN A 191 -4.32 14.43 5.86
CA ASN A 191 -3.55 13.18 5.83
C ASN A 191 -3.25 12.72 7.26
N SER A 192 -2.56 11.61 7.42
CA SER A 192 -2.21 11.04 8.73
C SER A 192 -1.40 12.00 9.62
N LEU A 193 -0.47 12.80 9.06
CA LEU A 193 0.23 13.85 9.84
C LEU A 193 -0.73 14.92 10.34
N GLY A 194 -1.70 15.32 9.54
CA GLY A 194 -2.75 16.25 9.93
C GLY A 194 -3.63 15.71 11.06
N VAL A 195 -3.90 14.40 11.09
CA VAL A 195 -4.59 13.75 12.22
C VAL A 195 -3.76 13.86 13.49
N ILE A 196 -2.46 13.53 13.44
CA ILE A 196 -1.55 13.63 14.59
C ILE A 196 -1.50 15.08 15.13
N ASP A 197 -1.35 16.07 14.22
CA ASP A 197 -1.30 17.47 14.60
C ASP A 197 -2.62 17.93 15.25
N TYR A 198 -3.76 17.55 14.68
CA TYR A 198 -5.07 17.90 15.24
C TYR A 198 -5.27 17.30 16.64
N VAL A 199 -4.99 16.02 16.82
CA VAL A 199 -5.13 15.31 18.10
C VAL A 199 -4.18 15.92 19.15
N SER A 200 -2.97 16.30 18.76
CA SER A 200 -2.01 16.93 19.68
C SER A 200 -2.51 18.24 20.29
N LYS A 201 -3.45 18.93 19.63
CA LYS A 201 -4.01 20.21 20.04
C LYS A 201 -5.40 20.09 20.68
N ASN A 202 -6.05 18.93 20.59
CA ASN A 202 -7.44 18.74 21.01
C ASN A 202 -7.58 17.50 21.91
N LYS A 203 -7.79 17.73 23.21
CA LYS A 203 -7.89 16.68 24.25
C LYS A 203 -9.09 15.74 24.04
N ASN A 204 -10.13 16.19 23.34
CA ASN A 204 -11.35 15.41 23.08
C ASN A 204 -11.32 14.67 21.72
N ALA A 205 -10.21 14.74 20.99
CA ALA A 205 -10.10 14.12 19.69
C ALA A 205 -9.51 12.70 19.77
N LEU A 206 -10.14 11.77 19.06
CA LEU A 206 -9.60 10.46 18.76
C LEU A 206 -9.16 10.43 17.30
N GLY A 207 -7.86 10.24 17.04
CA GLY A 207 -7.32 10.12 15.69
C GLY A 207 -7.24 8.66 15.25
N PHE A 208 -7.56 8.39 14.00
CA PHE A 208 -7.49 7.07 13.39
C PHE A 208 -6.45 7.09 12.26
N ILE A 209 -5.31 6.40 12.48
CA ILE A 209 -4.17 6.36 11.54
C ILE A 209 -3.63 4.94 11.40
N GLY A 210 -2.93 4.65 10.29
CA GLY A 210 -2.20 3.39 10.16
C GLY A 210 -1.07 3.28 11.20
N VAL A 211 -0.87 2.09 11.76
CA VAL A 211 0.18 1.87 12.78
C VAL A 211 1.58 2.20 12.25
N SER A 212 1.80 2.12 10.94
CA SER A 212 3.08 2.46 10.31
C SER A 212 3.50 3.93 10.52
N TRP A 213 2.59 4.82 10.91
CA TRP A 213 2.87 6.22 11.22
C TRP A 213 3.39 6.44 12.65
N ILE A 214 3.15 5.50 13.56
CA ILE A 214 3.40 5.73 14.99
C ILE A 214 3.95 4.50 15.73
N GLY A 215 4.05 3.38 15.06
CA GLY A 215 4.42 2.10 15.70
C GLY A 215 5.91 1.82 15.78
N ASN A 216 6.76 2.48 14.97
CA ASN A 216 8.19 2.16 14.88
C ASN A 216 9.00 2.90 15.96
N PRO A 217 9.53 2.19 16.99
CA PRO A 217 10.30 2.81 18.07
C PRO A 217 11.74 3.18 17.66
N GLU A 218 12.17 2.84 16.46
CA GLU A 218 13.50 3.19 15.94
C GLU A 218 13.45 4.40 14.99
N ASP A 219 12.24 4.87 14.65
CA ASP A 219 12.02 6.05 13.81
C ASP A 219 11.91 7.30 14.68
N THR A 220 12.89 8.20 14.58
CA THR A 220 12.94 9.43 15.37
C THR A 220 11.76 10.36 15.13
N ALA A 221 11.20 10.41 13.92
CA ALA A 221 10.01 11.19 13.61
C ALA A 221 8.79 10.62 14.35
N GLN A 222 8.60 9.29 14.32
CA GLN A 222 7.51 8.64 15.03
C GLN A 222 7.65 8.76 16.55
N LEU A 223 8.86 8.67 17.09
CA LEU A 223 9.12 8.98 18.50
C LEU A 223 8.73 10.40 18.87
N SER A 224 9.00 11.37 17.99
CA SER A 224 8.59 12.77 18.22
C SER A 224 7.06 12.95 18.26
N PHE A 225 6.30 12.14 17.52
CA PHE A 225 4.84 12.17 17.60
C PHE A 225 4.33 11.67 18.95
N LEU A 226 4.98 10.63 19.52
CA LEU A 226 4.62 10.07 20.83
C LEU A 226 4.90 11.02 21.99
N THR A 227 5.65 12.11 21.78
CA THR A 227 5.74 13.19 22.78
C THR A 227 4.48 14.06 22.86
N LYS A 228 3.62 14.01 21.84
CA LYS A 228 2.43 14.88 21.70
C LYS A 228 1.12 14.09 21.83
N VAL A 229 1.13 12.85 21.39
CA VAL A 229 -0.05 11.97 21.41
C VAL A 229 0.34 10.60 21.98
N LYS A 230 -0.64 9.88 22.54
CA LYS A 230 -0.48 8.51 23.02
C LYS A 230 -1.38 7.55 22.24
N ILE A 231 -0.92 6.32 22.06
CA ILE A 231 -1.71 5.25 21.47
C ILE A 231 -2.71 4.74 22.51
N ALA A 232 -3.98 4.79 22.17
CA ALA A 232 -5.04 4.24 23.02
C ALA A 232 -5.05 2.72 22.97
N ALA A 233 -5.47 2.10 24.08
CA ALA A 233 -5.77 0.69 24.16
C ALA A 233 -7.24 0.44 23.82
N LEU A 234 -7.53 -0.59 23.06
CA LEU A 234 -8.89 -1.00 22.71
C LEU A 234 -9.23 -2.35 23.36
N GLN A 235 -10.50 -2.53 23.68
CA GLN A 235 -11.00 -3.82 24.14
C GLN A 235 -10.65 -4.90 23.12
N CYS A 236 -9.97 -5.97 23.58
CA CYS A 236 -9.51 -7.03 22.69
C CYS A 236 -10.68 -7.88 22.17
N THR A 237 -10.42 -8.61 21.08
CA THR A 237 -11.34 -9.62 20.53
C THR A 237 -11.26 -10.96 21.29
N CYS A 238 -10.52 -10.99 22.39
CA CYS A 238 -10.27 -12.16 23.23
C CYS A 238 -11.33 -12.33 24.33
N SER A 239 -11.42 -13.53 24.89
CA SER A 239 -12.44 -13.86 25.90
C SER A 239 -12.24 -13.14 27.24
N ASP A 240 -11.01 -12.74 27.57
CA ASP A 240 -10.65 -12.02 28.80
C ASP A 240 -10.99 -10.52 28.75
N GLN A 241 -11.46 -10.01 27.61
CA GLN A 241 -11.87 -8.62 27.39
C GLN A 241 -10.85 -7.58 27.85
N THR A 242 -9.58 -7.92 27.89
CA THR A 242 -8.52 -6.99 28.26
C THR A 242 -8.36 -5.87 27.25
N PHE A 243 -7.75 -4.76 27.65
CA PHE A 243 -7.43 -3.66 26.74
C PHE A 243 -6.03 -3.83 26.18
N VAL A 244 -5.92 -3.78 24.87
CA VAL A 244 -4.67 -4.03 24.13
C VAL A 244 -4.35 -2.88 23.17
N LYS A 245 -3.06 -2.59 23.04
CA LYS A 245 -2.55 -1.65 22.02
C LYS A 245 -2.17 -2.40 20.74
N PRO A 246 -2.05 -1.72 19.58
CA PRO A 246 -1.68 -2.33 18.31
C PRO A 246 -0.19 -2.71 18.25
N TYR A 247 0.33 -3.38 19.29
CA TYR A 247 1.65 -3.97 19.25
C TYR A 247 1.67 -5.16 18.30
N GLN A 248 2.82 -5.42 17.69
CA GLN A 248 2.96 -6.45 16.65
C GLN A 248 2.38 -7.81 17.09
N ALA A 249 2.63 -8.24 18.33
CA ALA A 249 2.06 -9.49 18.85
C ALA A 249 0.52 -9.50 18.81
N ASN A 250 -0.12 -8.38 19.17
CA ASN A 250 -1.57 -8.25 19.18
C ASN A 250 -2.16 -8.14 17.75
N ILE A 251 -1.37 -7.61 16.80
CA ILE A 251 -1.73 -7.57 15.38
C ILE A 251 -1.67 -8.97 14.77
N VAL A 252 -0.56 -9.68 14.97
CA VAL A 252 -0.34 -11.04 14.44
C VAL A 252 -1.35 -12.03 14.99
N THR A 253 -1.65 -11.96 16.29
CA THR A 253 -2.64 -12.83 16.96
C THR A 253 -4.08 -12.35 16.79
N LYS A 254 -4.30 -11.22 16.12
CA LYS A 254 -5.62 -10.58 15.95
C LYS A 254 -6.33 -10.27 17.28
N ARG A 255 -5.58 -10.10 18.35
CA ARG A 255 -6.16 -9.64 19.64
C ARG A 255 -6.59 -8.19 19.58
N TYR A 256 -5.84 -7.35 18.84
CA TYR A 256 -6.24 -5.97 18.57
C TYR A 256 -7.40 -5.94 17.55
N PRO A 257 -8.48 -5.22 17.83
CA PRO A 257 -9.72 -5.34 17.03
C PRO A 257 -9.66 -4.68 15.64
N LEU A 258 -8.78 -3.70 15.43
CA LEU A 258 -8.74 -2.92 14.18
C LEU A 258 -7.57 -3.37 13.28
N VAL A 259 -7.46 -4.68 13.05
CA VAL A 259 -6.45 -5.28 12.16
C VAL A 259 -6.99 -5.37 10.74
N ARG A 260 -6.15 -4.96 9.76
CA ARG A 260 -6.44 -5.04 8.31
C ARG A 260 -5.27 -5.62 7.55
N GLY A 261 -5.48 -6.04 6.31
CA GLY A 261 -4.40 -6.52 5.45
C GLY A 261 -3.68 -5.38 4.73
N LEU A 262 -2.45 -5.63 4.31
CA LEU A 262 -1.70 -4.83 3.35
C LEU A 262 -1.41 -5.71 2.14
N TYR A 263 -1.80 -5.26 0.96
CA TYR A 263 -1.71 -6.00 -0.29
C TYR A 263 -0.99 -5.18 -1.35
N TYR A 264 -0.25 -5.84 -2.23
CA TYR A 264 0.04 -5.27 -3.54
C TYR A 264 -0.92 -5.86 -4.59
N ILE A 265 -1.19 -5.09 -5.64
CA ILE A 265 -1.86 -5.54 -6.86
C ILE A 265 -0.99 -5.09 -8.03
N LEU A 266 -0.48 -6.06 -8.80
CA LEU A 266 0.49 -5.87 -9.85
C LEU A 266 -0.13 -6.14 -11.22
N LYS A 267 -0.18 -5.13 -12.07
CA LYS A 267 -0.66 -5.18 -13.45
C LYS A 267 0.54 -5.37 -14.39
N GLU A 268 1.24 -6.46 -14.25
CA GLU A 268 2.40 -6.82 -15.07
C GLU A 268 2.26 -8.29 -15.51
N ASN A 269 2.40 -8.57 -16.81
CA ASN A 269 2.30 -9.91 -17.38
C ASN A 269 3.66 -10.47 -17.85
N TYR A 270 4.74 -9.84 -17.41
CA TYR A 270 6.12 -10.24 -17.70
C TYR A 270 6.98 -10.03 -16.43
N ASN A 271 8.21 -10.55 -16.47
CA ASN A 271 9.12 -10.44 -15.33
C ASN A 271 9.86 -9.10 -15.36
N GLY A 272 9.15 -8.03 -15.03
CA GLY A 272 9.63 -6.64 -15.00
C GLY A 272 9.98 -6.15 -13.61
N LEU A 273 10.18 -4.83 -13.47
CA LEU A 273 10.58 -4.20 -12.21
C LEU A 273 9.48 -4.27 -11.16
N GLY A 274 8.20 -4.24 -11.56
CA GLY A 274 7.08 -4.44 -10.64
C GLY A 274 7.10 -5.82 -10.03
N SER A 275 7.35 -6.87 -10.84
CA SER A 275 7.53 -8.25 -10.36
C SER A 275 8.73 -8.37 -9.40
N GLY A 276 9.83 -7.67 -9.71
CA GLY A 276 11.01 -7.60 -8.84
C GLY A 276 10.70 -6.99 -7.47
N PHE A 277 9.94 -5.88 -7.45
CA PHE A 277 9.55 -5.24 -6.21
C PHE A 277 8.50 -6.05 -5.43
N ALA A 278 7.52 -6.66 -6.10
CA ALA A 278 6.55 -7.55 -5.48
C ALA A 278 7.25 -8.72 -4.76
N ASN A 279 8.20 -9.37 -5.45
CA ASN A 279 9.03 -10.43 -4.86
C ASN A 279 9.82 -9.92 -3.65
N PHE A 280 10.42 -8.72 -3.74
CA PHE A 280 11.13 -8.14 -2.60
C PHE A 280 10.22 -7.95 -1.38
N LEU A 281 8.99 -7.47 -1.56
CA LEU A 281 8.01 -7.32 -0.49
C LEU A 281 7.63 -8.67 0.17
N GLU A 282 7.61 -9.75 -0.61
CA GLU A 282 7.22 -11.08 -0.12
C GLU A 282 8.36 -11.86 0.53
N TYR A 283 9.63 -11.60 0.15
CA TYR A 283 10.78 -12.34 0.66
C TYR A 283 11.38 -11.69 1.92
N GLU A 284 12.35 -12.39 2.49
CA GLU A 284 12.92 -12.13 3.81
C GLU A 284 13.22 -10.65 4.12
N LYS A 285 13.92 -9.96 3.21
CA LYS A 285 14.32 -8.56 3.44
C LYS A 285 13.13 -7.62 3.56
N GLY A 286 12.16 -7.72 2.64
CA GLY A 286 10.94 -6.93 2.70
C GLY A 286 10.09 -7.27 3.92
N GLN A 287 10.00 -8.56 4.26
CA GLN A 287 9.26 -9.02 5.43
C GLN A 287 9.91 -8.55 6.75
N LEU A 288 11.24 -8.48 6.83
CA LEU A 288 11.94 -7.90 7.97
C LEU A 288 11.69 -6.40 8.12
N ILE A 289 11.54 -5.64 7.02
CA ILE A 289 11.17 -4.23 7.07
C ILE A 289 9.74 -4.06 7.62
N PHE A 290 8.77 -4.87 7.16
CA PHE A 290 7.42 -4.86 7.76
C PHE A 290 7.46 -5.18 9.26
N ARG A 291 8.25 -6.17 9.66
CA ARG A 291 8.44 -6.51 11.07
C ARG A 291 9.00 -5.34 11.87
N ARG A 292 10.01 -4.66 11.35
CA ARG A 292 10.65 -3.51 12.01
C ARG A 292 9.71 -2.30 12.13
N ALA A 293 8.82 -2.12 11.15
CA ALA A 293 7.78 -1.10 11.16
C ALA A 293 6.56 -1.46 12.04
N TYR A 294 6.66 -2.49 12.86
CA TYR A 294 5.60 -2.99 13.77
C TYR A 294 4.36 -3.56 13.08
N LEU A 295 4.40 -3.79 11.76
CA LEU A 295 3.38 -4.57 11.07
C LEU A 295 3.62 -6.08 11.32
N GLY A 296 2.56 -6.88 11.15
CA GLY A 296 2.67 -8.34 11.15
C GLY A 296 3.04 -8.86 9.76
N PRO A 297 4.30 -9.28 9.48
CA PRO A 297 4.65 -9.85 8.18
C PRO A 297 3.76 -11.03 7.81
N ALA A 298 3.28 -11.09 6.56
CA ALA A 298 2.34 -12.14 6.14
C ALA A 298 3.03 -13.42 5.64
N LYS A 299 4.32 -13.33 5.28
CA LYS A 299 5.10 -14.42 4.69
C LYS A 299 6.18 -14.96 5.63
N MET A 300 6.23 -14.53 6.89
CA MET A 300 7.12 -15.07 7.91
C MET A 300 6.34 -15.92 8.91
N ASN A 301 6.89 -17.06 9.27
CA ASN A 301 6.33 -17.89 10.34
C ASN A 301 6.74 -17.31 11.71
N PHE A 302 5.78 -16.97 12.54
CA PHE A 302 6.00 -16.57 13.91
C PHE A 302 5.75 -17.76 14.85
N ASN A 303 6.79 -18.24 15.52
CA ASN A 303 6.62 -19.15 16.64
C ASN A 303 6.35 -18.32 17.90
N ILE A 304 5.12 -18.31 18.36
CA ILE A 304 4.76 -17.71 19.66
C ILE A 304 5.15 -18.72 20.73
N ARG A 305 6.17 -18.38 21.54
CA ARG A 305 6.55 -19.17 22.72
C ARG A 305 5.91 -18.57 23.95
N THR A 306 5.21 -19.40 24.71
CA THR A 306 4.75 -19.02 26.05
C THR A 306 5.97 -19.05 26.98
N ALA A 307 6.35 -17.90 27.53
CA ALA A 307 7.39 -17.83 28.56
C ALA A 307 6.70 -17.78 29.91
N THR A 308 6.98 -18.75 30.79
CA THR A 308 6.68 -18.67 32.20
C THR A 308 7.86 -18.05 32.93
N LEU A 309 7.66 -16.86 33.48
CA LEU A 309 8.63 -16.25 34.38
C LEU A 309 8.46 -16.93 35.74
N ASN A 310 9.39 -17.80 36.08
CA ASN A 310 9.49 -18.29 37.49
C ASN A 310 10.04 -17.13 38.31
N SER A 311 9.18 -16.47 39.10
CA SER A 311 9.62 -15.59 40.18
C SER A 311 10.36 -16.47 41.23
N LYS A 312 11.67 -16.25 41.35
CA LYS A 312 12.43 -16.71 42.51
C LYS A 312 12.17 -15.81 43.69
#